data_c1284684af2505a34cba46f08b0ef17a
#
_entry.id   c1284684af2505a34cba46f08b0ef17a
#
_cell.length_a   1.000
_cell.length_b   1.000
_cell.length_c   1.000
_cell.angle_alpha   90.00
_cell.angle_beta   90.00
_cell.angle_gamma   90.00
#
_symmetry.space_group_name_H-M   'P 1'
#
loop_
_entity.id
_entity.type
_entity.pdbx_description
1 polymer ?
#
loop_
_entity_poly.entity_id
_entity_poly.type
_entity_poly.pdbx_seq_one_letter_code
_entity_poly.pdbx_strand_id
1 'polypeptide(L)'
;PINSLIHILPKLKKSGPNIKIIAAISMDLFKMQTMEYQQSIISTSEWNDSMIITNTSIKLMEKWIMNRFVAAYSMAPDYDNRWRSGGTLDQIIIESKLDPSSIWVGINRFAAERSKRLESLKKEIPNF
;
A
#
# COMPACT_ATOMS: atom_id res chain seq x y z
N PRO A 1 8.21 -5.44 -4.96
CA PRO A 1 6.80 -5.29 -5.39
C PRO A 1 6.63 -4.51 -6.68
N ILE A 2 7.53 -3.56 -7.00
CA ILE A 2 7.42 -2.74 -8.22
C ILE A 2 7.31 -3.60 -9.49
N ASN A 3 8.16 -4.61 -9.66
CA ASN A 3 8.10 -5.49 -10.83
C ASN A 3 6.77 -6.23 -10.92
N SER A 4 6.27 -6.76 -9.81
CA SER A 4 4.97 -7.42 -9.75
C SER A 4 3.83 -6.45 -10.06
N LEU A 5 3.91 -5.22 -9.57
CA LEU A 5 2.93 -4.17 -9.85
C LEU A 5 2.95 -3.78 -11.34
N ILE A 6 4.13 -3.56 -11.92
CA ILE A 6 4.28 -3.25 -13.34
C ILE A 6 3.65 -4.37 -14.20
N HIS A 7 3.83 -5.62 -13.80
CA HIS A 7 3.27 -6.76 -14.51
C HIS A 7 1.74 -6.74 -14.58
N ILE A 8 1.06 -6.25 -13.53
CA ILE A 8 -0.40 -6.18 -13.50
C ILE A 8 -0.99 -4.84 -13.96
N LEU A 9 -0.16 -3.82 -14.23
CA LEU A 9 -0.65 -2.50 -14.67
C LEU A 9 -1.58 -2.55 -15.88
N PRO A 10 -1.31 -3.32 -16.96
CA PRO A 10 -2.23 -3.40 -18.09
C PRO A 10 -3.61 -3.92 -17.69
N LYS A 11 -3.64 -4.92 -16.80
CA LYS A 11 -4.88 -5.49 -16.26
C LYS A 11 -5.62 -4.50 -15.36
N LEU A 12 -4.89 -3.75 -14.53
CA LEU A 12 -5.47 -2.68 -13.70
C LEU A 12 -6.12 -1.60 -14.55
N LYS A 13 -5.46 -1.16 -15.62
CA LYS A 13 -6.02 -0.17 -16.54
C LYS A 13 -7.27 -0.67 -17.27
N LYS A 14 -7.29 -1.94 -17.65
CA LYS A 14 -8.39 -2.50 -18.46
C LYS A 14 -9.62 -2.86 -17.63
N SER A 15 -9.43 -3.46 -16.46
CA SER A 15 -10.53 -4.07 -15.68
C SER A 15 -10.37 -3.93 -14.16
N GLY A 16 -9.34 -3.22 -13.71
CA GLY A 16 -9.10 -2.99 -12.29
C GLY A 16 -9.85 -1.80 -11.72
N PRO A 17 -9.79 -1.60 -10.40
CA PRO A 17 -10.32 -0.42 -9.76
C PRO A 17 -9.57 0.84 -10.15
N ASN A 18 -10.22 1.98 -10.04
CA ASN A 18 -9.58 3.29 -10.22
C ASN A 18 -8.76 3.62 -8.97
N ILE A 19 -7.44 3.47 -9.06
CA ILE A 19 -6.51 3.72 -7.97
C ILE A 19 -5.41 4.69 -8.39
N LYS A 20 -4.87 5.41 -7.43
CA LYS A 20 -3.68 6.24 -7.56
C LYS A 20 -2.49 5.48 -6.98
N ILE A 21 -1.42 5.37 -7.73
CA ILE A 21 -0.19 4.69 -7.32
C ILE A 21 0.89 5.74 -7.07
N ILE A 22 1.51 5.69 -5.91
CA ILE A 22 2.56 6.61 -5.48
C ILE A 22 3.80 5.80 -5.11
N ALA A 23 4.94 6.14 -5.70
CA ALA A 23 6.23 5.57 -5.33
C ALA A 23 6.79 6.31 -4.10
N ALA A 24 6.75 5.67 -2.94
CA ALA A 24 7.28 6.21 -1.69
C ALA A 24 8.76 5.84 -1.54
N ILE A 25 9.65 6.77 -1.86
CA ILE A 25 11.09 6.53 -1.89
C ILE A 25 11.75 6.93 -0.56
N SER A 26 11.44 8.12 -0.05
CA SER A 26 12.02 8.65 1.18
C SER A 26 11.05 9.56 1.90
N MET A 27 10.69 9.21 3.12
CA MET A 27 9.86 10.07 3.97
C MET A 27 10.58 11.38 4.31
N ASP A 28 11.86 11.31 4.60
CA ASP A 28 12.63 12.49 5.02
C ASP A 28 12.72 13.51 3.88
N LEU A 29 13.04 13.06 2.67
CA LEU A 29 13.05 13.94 1.48
C LEU A 29 11.66 14.49 1.16
N PHE A 30 10.62 13.69 1.31
CA PHE A 30 9.24 14.12 1.10
C PHE A 30 8.84 15.22 2.10
N LYS A 31 9.17 15.07 3.38
CA LYS A 31 8.89 16.05 4.43
C LYS A 31 9.71 17.34 4.31
N MET A 32 10.82 17.32 3.60
CA MET A 32 11.59 18.54 3.27
C MET A 32 10.92 19.41 2.19
N GLN A 33 9.97 18.86 1.46
CA GLN A 33 9.24 19.61 0.44
C GLN A 33 8.22 20.57 1.07
N THR A 34 7.77 21.54 0.30
CA THR A 34 6.71 22.45 0.75
C THR A 34 5.41 21.69 1.02
N MET A 35 4.58 22.22 1.91
CA MET A 35 3.26 21.63 2.17
C MET A 35 2.39 21.56 0.92
N GLU A 36 2.46 22.58 0.07
CA GLU A 36 1.77 22.60 -1.22
C GLU A 36 2.20 21.43 -2.12
N TYR A 37 3.50 21.20 -2.24
CA TYR A 37 4.02 20.05 -3.00
C TYR A 37 3.56 18.72 -2.40
N GLN A 38 3.70 18.54 -1.07
CA GLN A 38 3.27 17.32 -0.39
C GLN A 38 1.80 17.03 -0.66
N GLN A 39 0.93 18.04 -0.54
CA GLN A 39 -0.51 17.90 -0.80
C GLN A 39 -0.83 17.63 -2.28
N SER A 40 -0.02 18.10 -3.20
CA SER A 40 -0.18 17.81 -4.63
C SER A 40 0.14 16.35 -4.97
N ILE A 41 1.05 15.72 -4.24
CA ILE A 41 1.41 14.30 -4.42
C ILE A 41 0.40 13.40 -3.73
N ILE A 42 0.11 13.66 -2.46
CA ILE A 42 -0.85 12.89 -1.67
C ILE A 42 -1.58 13.83 -0.71
N SER A 43 -2.89 13.97 -0.86
CA SER A 43 -3.70 14.73 0.07
C SER A 43 -3.85 13.97 1.40
N THR A 44 -4.23 14.68 2.45
CA THR A 44 -4.46 14.07 3.77
C THR A 44 -5.52 12.97 3.70
N SER A 45 -6.61 13.19 2.97
CA SER A 45 -7.67 12.18 2.81
C SER A 45 -7.21 10.96 2.01
N GLU A 46 -6.45 11.16 0.94
CA GLU A 46 -5.85 10.05 0.18
C GLU A 46 -4.89 9.24 1.04
N TRP A 47 -4.10 9.90 1.86
CA TRP A 47 -3.15 9.22 2.75
C TRP A 47 -3.85 8.38 3.81
N ASN A 48 -4.93 8.90 4.39
CA ASN A 48 -5.76 8.14 5.33
C ASN A 48 -6.49 6.95 4.68
N ASP A 49 -6.84 7.05 3.39
CA ASP A 49 -7.47 6.00 2.60
C ASP A 49 -6.46 5.37 1.64
N SER A 50 -5.37 4.85 2.18
CA SER A 50 -4.29 4.24 1.42
C SER A 50 -3.96 2.83 1.91
N MET A 51 -3.18 2.11 1.12
CA MET A 51 -2.49 0.88 1.51
C MET A 51 -1.03 0.95 1.06
N ILE A 52 -0.17 0.23 1.75
CA ILE A 52 1.25 0.17 1.45
C ILE A 52 1.58 -1.20 0.88
N ILE A 53 2.37 -1.24 -0.18
CA ILE A 53 2.95 -2.47 -0.72
C ILE A 53 4.46 -2.31 -0.66
N THR A 54 5.12 -3.11 0.15
CA THR A 54 6.56 -3.01 0.38
C THR A 54 7.24 -4.38 0.38
N ASN A 55 8.51 -4.42 0.01
CA ASN A 55 9.36 -5.62 0.14
C ASN A 55 10.19 -5.63 1.42
N THR A 56 9.99 -4.66 2.29
CA THR A 56 10.62 -4.59 3.60
C THR A 56 9.61 -4.90 4.71
N SER A 57 10.08 -5.02 5.95
CA SER A 57 9.17 -5.12 7.09
C SER A 57 8.22 -3.91 7.12
N ILE A 58 6.95 -4.17 7.43
CA ILE A 58 5.95 -3.08 7.58
C ILE A 58 6.37 -2.07 8.65
N LYS A 59 7.13 -2.49 9.64
CA LYS A 59 7.67 -1.61 10.69
C LYS A 59 8.56 -0.50 10.13
N LEU A 60 9.27 -0.76 9.05
CA LEU A 60 10.10 0.25 8.38
C LEU A 60 9.26 1.31 7.63
N MET A 61 7.99 1.02 7.42
CA MET A 61 7.04 1.91 6.75
C MET A 61 6.16 2.68 7.76
N GLU A 62 6.46 2.61 9.05
CA GLU A 62 5.67 3.20 10.14
C GLU A 62 5.30 4.67 9.89
N LYS A 63 6.23 5.47 9.41
CA LYS A 63 6.01 6.89 9.12
C LYS A 63 4.98 7.15 8.01
N TRP A 64 4.70 6.15 7.17
CA TRP A 64 3.71 6.21 6.11
C TRP A 64 2.33 5.73 6.54
N ILE A 65 2.23 5.11 7.72
CA ILE A 65 0.98 4.54 8.24
C ILE A 65 0.21 5.60 9.02
N MET A 66 -0.85 6.12 8.44
CA MET A 66 -1.65 7.19 9.04
C MET A 66 -2.68 6.69 10.04
N ASN A 67 -3.13 5.44 9.90
CA ASN A 67 -4.14 4.85 10.76
C ASN A 67 -4.12 3.32 10.67
N ARG A 68 -4.90 2.65 11.53
CA ARG A 68 -4.97 1.19 11.60
C ARG A 68 -5.43 0.52 10.31
N PHE A 69 -6.23 1.18 9.48
CA PHE A 69 -6.70 0.62 8.21
C PHE A 69 -5.59 0.57 7.17
N VAL A 70 -4.74 1.59 7.12
CA VAL A 70 -3.55 1.57 6.26
C VAL A 70 -2.71 0.34 6.58
N ALA A 71 -2.46 0.08 7.86
CA ALA A 71 -1.72 -1.12 8.29
C ALA A 71 -2.44 -2.42 7.92
N ALA A 72 -3.75 -2.49 8.16
CA ALA A 72 -4.54 -3.71 7.96
C ALA A 72 -4.62 -4.16 6.48
N TYR A 73 -4.61 -3.23 5.54
CA TYR A 73 -4.63 -3.53 4.10
C TYR A 73 -3.24 -3.62 3.48
N SER A 74 -2.20 -3.24 4.20
CA SER A 74 -0.83 -3.23 3.67
C SER A 74 -0.30 -4.63 3.41
N MET A 75 0.57 -4.73 2.41
CA MET A 75 1.21 -5.96 1.98
C MET A 75 2.71 -5.86 2.19
N ALA A 76 3.25 -6.72 3.05
CA ALA A 76 4.66 -6.78 3.40
C ALA A 76 5.10 -8.23 3.60
N PRO A 77 6.40 -8.56 3.46
CA PRO A 77 6.86 -9.94 3.59
C PRO A 77 6.70 -10.54 4.99
N ASP A 78 6.57 -9.70 6.00
CA ASP A 78 6.37 -10.10 7.39
C ASP A 78 4.90 -10.11 7.84
N TYR A 79 3.94 -10.25 6.90
CA TYR A 79 2.51 -10.24 7.18
C TYR A 79 2.06 -11.32 8.18
N ASP A 80 2.78 -12.45 8.23
CA ASP A 80 2.54 -13.58 9.13
C ASP A 80 3.55 -13.67 10.28
N ASN A 81 4.36 -12.62 10.47
CA ASN A 81 5.38 -12.50 11.52
C ASN A 81 6.43 -13.62 11.48
N ARG A 82 6.75 -14.14 10.28
CA ARG A 82 7.79 -15.15 10.06
C ARG A 82 8.95 -14.61 9.24
N TRP A 83 10.13 -15.15 9.49
CA TRP A 83 11.29 -14.93 8.64
C TRP A 83 11.14 -15.67 7.31
N ARG A 84 11.54 -15.02 6.23
CA ARG A 84 11.71 -15.65 4.92
C ARG A 84 13.17 -16.04 4.76
N SER A 85 13.46 -17.32 4.83
CA SER A 85 14.84 -17.83 4.78
C SER A 85 15.02 -18.78 3.61
N GLY A 86 15.93 -18.42 2.69
CA GLY A 86 16.37 -19.30 1.63
C GLY A 86 15.38 -19.51 0.49
N GLY A 87 15.88 -20.07 -0.61
CA GLY A 87 15.13 -20.29 -1.83
C GLY A 87 15.49 -19.31 -2.95
N THR A 88 14.87 -19.51 -4.12
CA THR A 88 15.00 -18.58 -5.23
C THR A 88 14.21 -17.29 -4.97
N LEU A 89 14.56 -16.22 -5.69
CA LEU A 89 13.83 -14.96 -5.60
C LEU A 89 12.33 -15.14 -5.85
N ASP A 90 11.97 -15.94 -6.85
CA ASP A 90 10.56 -16.20 -7.18
C ASP A 90 9.82 -16.93 -6.06
N GLN A 91 10.47 -17.90 -5.43
CA GLN A 91 9.89 -18.61 -4.28
C GLN A 91 9.65 -17.67 -3.10
N ILE A 92 10.60 -16.79 -2.80
CA ILE A 92 10.48 -15.79 -1.72
C ILE A 92 9.35 -14.80 -2.03
N ILE A 93 9.22 -14.34 -3.27
CA ILE A 93 8.16 -13.43 -3.69
C ILE A 93 6.77 -14.06 -3.50
N ILE A 94 6.59 -15.32 -3.92
CA ILE A 94 5.33 -16.05 -3.78
C ILE A 94 5.01 -16.29 -2.28
N GLU A 95 5.98 -16.74 -1.51
CA GLU A 95 5.80 -16.98 -0.08
C GLU A 95 5.46 -15.70 0.69
N SER A 96 6.03 -14.57 0.26
CA SER A 96 5.75 -13.24 0.83
C SER A 96 4.43 -12.63 0.36
N LYS A 97 3.70 -13.29 -0.55
CA LYS A 97 2.48 -12.78 -1.18
C LYS A 97 2.67 -11.45 -1.91
N LEU A 98 3.84 -11.25 -2.51
CA LEU A 98 4.18 -10.09 -3.32
C LEU A 98 4.29 -10.41 -4.82
N ASP A 99 3.82 -11.57 -5.22
CA ASP A 99 3.64 -11.95 -6.62
C ASP A 99 2.49 -11.16 -7.27
N PRO A 100 2.45 -11.07 -8.60
CA PRO A 100 1.43 -10.28 -9.32
C PRO A 100 0.00 -10.65 -8.93
N SER A 101 -0.31 -11.94 -8.82
CA SER A 101 -1.66 -12.41 -8.48
C SER A 101 -2.08 -12.00 -7.08
N SER A 102 -1.19 -12.11 -6.09
CA SER A 102 -1.46 -11.71 -4.71
C SER A 102 -1.67 -10.20 -4.59
N ILE A 103 -0.86 -9.41 -5.29
CA ILE A 103 -1.01 -7.94 -5.31
C ILE A 103 -2.34 -7.55 -6.00
N TRP A 104 -2.70 -8.21 -7.08
CA TRP A 104 -4.00 -8.00 -7.74
C TRP A 104 -5.17 -8.22 -6.77
N VAL A 105 -5.16 -9.33 -6.05
CA VAL A 105 -6.19 -9.65 -5.05
C VAL A 105 -6.21 -8.61 -3.93
N GLY A 106 -5.04 -8.22 -3.41
CA GLY A 106 -4.93 -7.22 -2.36
C GLY A 106 -5.48 -5.84 -2.76
N ILE A 107 -5.15 -5.38 -3.96
CA ILE A 107 -5.66 -4.11 -4.50
C ILE A 107 -7.19 -4.16 -4.68
N ASN A 108 -7.71 -5.25 -5.23
CA ASN A 108 -9.16 -5.40 -5.44
C ASN A 108 -9.92 -5.47 -4.11
N ARG A 109 -9.37 -6.17 -3.11
CA ARG A 109 -9.93 -6.18 -1.75
C ARG A 109 -9.97 -4.78 -1.14
N PHE A 110 -8.86 -4.06 -1.23
CA PHE A 110 -8.76 -2.69 -0.74
C PHE A 110 -9.82 -1.78 -1.38
N ALA A 111 -9.99 -1.87 -2.69
CA ALA A 111 -10.98 -1.09 -3.44
C ALA A 111 -12.42 -1.51 -3.12
N ALA A 112 -12.70 -2.81 -3.09
CA ALA A 112 -14.05 -3.34 -2.83
C ALA A 112 -14.57 -2.98 -1.43
N GLU A 113 -13.69 -2.94 -0.44
CA GLU A 113 -14.04 -2.62 0.95
C GLU A 113 -13.96 -1.12 1.27
N ARG A 114 -13.78 -0.26 0.28
CA ARG A 114 -13.58 1.18 0.47
C ARG A 114 -14.73 1.85 1.18
N SER A 115 -15.97 1.60 0.80
CA SER A 115 -17.14 2.25 1.41
C SER A 115 -17.22 1.97 2.91
N LYS A 116 -17.02 0.71 3.30
CA LYS A 116 -17.00 0.29 4.71
C LYS A 116 -15.85 0.96 5.47
N ARG A 117 -14.67 1.00 4.85
CA ARG A 117 -13.49 1.64 5.43
C ARG A 117 -13.69 3.14 5.63
N LEU A 118 -14.24 3.85 4.63
CA LEU A 118 -14.52 5.29 4.75
C LEU A 118 -15.55 5.60 5.83
N GLU A 119 -16.57 4.77 5.98
CA GLU A 119 -17.54 4.92 7.05
C GLU A 119 -16.89 4.84 8.44
N SER A 120 -15.98 3.88 8.62
CA SER A 120 -15.22 3.73 9.86
C SER A 120 -14.24 4.89 10.08
N LEU A 121 -13.55 5.33 9.02
CA LEU A 121 -12.62 6.47 9.09
C LEU A 121 -13.32 7.77 9.49
N LYS A 122 -14.51 8.02 8.96
CA LYS A 122 -15.33 9.20 9.34
C LYS A 122 -15.71 9.21 10.81
N LYS A 123 -15.89 8.03 11.42
CA LYS A 123 -16.19 7.92 12.85
C LYS A 123 -14.95 8.12 13.73
N GLU A 124 -13.78 7.69 13.27
CA GLU A 124 -12.55 7.67 14.05
C GLU A 124 -11.69 8.93 13.88
N ILE A 125 -11.76 9.56 12.72
CA ILE A 125 -10.93 10.72 12.37
C ILE A 125 -11.83 11.94 12.20
N PRO A 126 -11.79 12.91 13.13
CA PRO A 126 -12.51 14.17 12.97
C PRO A 126 -12.06 14.89 11.70
N ASN A 127 -13.01 15.43 10.93
CA ASN A 127 -12.75 16.17 9.69
C ASN A 127 -12.09 15.34 8.57
N PHE A 128 -12.29 14.06 8.59
CA PHE A 128 -11.88 13.19 7.48
C PHE A 128 -12.65 13.49 6.19
#